data_10156724b288dc0591a7f1c22f25b917
#
_entry.id   10156724b288dc0591a7f1c22f25b917
#
_cell.length_a   1.000
_cell.length_b   1.000
_cell.length_c   1.000
_cell.angle_alpha   90.00
_cell.angle_beta   90.00
_cell.angle_gamma   90.00
#
_symmetry.space_group_name_H-M   'P 1'
#
loop_
_entity.id
_entity.type
_entity.pdbx_description
1 polymer ?
#
loop_
_entity_poly.entity_id
_entity_poly.type
_entity_poly.pdbx_seq_one_letter_code
_entity_poly.pdbx_strand_id
1 'polypeptide(L)'
;MFDGRRPSQRILVTGSARLDFYRHGGDSLQGRYHLLRLHPLSVAELKLKTPGELRDLLTLGGFPEPYFGGSEVEARRWSREYRDRLVREDVASLERVQDLGNIELLALRLPELVGSPLSINALREDLQVAHKTVANWLRILERLYAIFRLAPFGAPRLRAVKKEQKHYQFDWTLVPDPAARFENLVASHLLKWVHFEQDAKGRDLELRYFRDRDGREVDFVVTEKGAPLWFVEAKSVDVDVSSSLRSLKARFPKAEAWQVSAAGTKDYVSPEGIRVAPATLFLSTLV
;
A
#
# COMPACT_ATOMS: atom_id res chain seq x y z
N MET A 1 14.77 1.33 -31.68
CA MET A 1 14.74 -0.07 -31.18
C MET A 1 13.33 -0.68 -31.29
N PHE A 2 12.27 0.00 -30.86
CA PHE A 2 10.91 -0.57 -30.87
C PHE A 2 10.37 -0.78 -32.30
N ASP A 3 10.54 0.20 -33.19
CA ASP A 3 10.00 0.17 -34.55
C ASP A 3 10.71 -0.83 -35.49
N GLY A 4 11.89 -1.31 -35.12
CA GLY A 4 12.63 -2.33 -35.83
C GLY A 4 12.44 -3.76 -35.31
N ARG A 5 11.53 -3.99 -34.32
CA ARG A 5 11.32 -5.32 -33.76
C ARG A 5 10.58 -6.24 -34.73
N ARG A 6 10.93 -7.52 -34.73
CA ARG A 6 10.15 -8.56 -35.41
C ARG A 6 8.84 -8.82 -34.65
N PRO A 7 7.72 -9.18 -35.31
CA PRO A 7 6.43 -9.45 -34.64
C PRO A 7 6.51 -10.47 -33.51
N SER A 8 7.44 -11.41 -33.57
CA SER A 8 7.66 -12.44 -32.56
C SER A 8 8.49 -11.97 -31.35
N GLN A 9 9.11 -10.80 -31.40
CA GLN A 9 9.95 -10.30 -30.30
C GLN A 9 9.10 -9.65 -29.22
N ARG A 10 9.30 -10.10 -27.98
CA ARG A 10 8.78 -9.45 -26.77
C ARG A 10 9.94 -8.74 -26.09
N ILE A 11 9.75 -7.45 -25.82
CA ILE A 11 10.76 -6.61 -25.14
C ILE A 11 10.23 -6.30 -23.75
N LEU A 12 10.98 -6.71 -22.72
CA LEU A 12 10.73 -6.32 -21.33
C LEU A 12 11.75 -5.24 -20.95
N VAL A 13 11.23 -4.11 -20.45
CA VAL A 13 12.05 -3.04 -19.89
C VAL A 13 11.72 -2.94 -18.42
N THR A 14 12.73 -3.05 -17.58
CA THR A 14 12.59 -2.90 -16.12
C THR A 14 13.34 -1.65 -15.65
N GLY A 15 12.85 -1.04 -14.60
CA GLY A 15 13.49 0.13 -14.00
C GLY A 15 12.81 0.54 -12.72
N SER A 16 13.47 1.40 -11.95
CA SER A 16 12.88 2.07 -10.79
C SER A 16 11.80 3.06 -11.23
N ALA A 17 11.15 3.72 -10.26
CA ALA A 17 10.19 4.81 -10.48
C ALA A 17 10.67 5.89 -11.46
N ARG A 18 11.99 6.00 -11.69
CA ARG A 18 12.59 6.92 -12.67
C ARG A 18 12.12 6.68 -14.10
N LEU A 19 11.67 5.50 -14.48
CA LEU A 19 11.14 5.26 -15.84
C LEU A 19 9.94 6.14 -16.17
N ASP A 20 9.13 6.52 -15.20
CA ASP A 20 7.99 7.42 -15.39
C ASP A 20 8.42 8.88 -15.64
N PHE A 21 9.63 9.26 -15.26
CA PHE A 21 10.17 10.61 -15.42
C PHE A 21 10.94 10.82 -16.73
N TYR A 22 11.50 9.77 -17.33
CA TYR A 22 12.29 9.88 -18.56
C TYR A 22 11.46 10.00 -19.84
N ARG A 23 10.19 10.42 -19.74
CA ARG A 23 9.34 10.70 -20.90
C ARG A 23 9.69 12.01 -21.67
N HIS A 24 10.79 12.66 -21.33
CA HIS A 24 11.20 13.91 -21.96
C HIS A 24 12.33 13.65 -22.95
N GLY A 25 11.99 13.51 -24.26
CA GLY A 25 13.00 13.57 -25.32
C GLY A 25 13.08 12.38 -26.27
N GLY A 26 11.97 11.75 -26.61
CA GLY A 26 11.92 10.74 -27.69
C GLY A 26 10.51 10.60 -28.26
N ASP A 27 10.37 9.90 -29.40
CA ASP A 27 9.07 9.56 -29.96
C ASP A 27 8.21 8.86 -28.92
N SER A 28 6.96 9.31 -28.79
CA SER A 28 6.01 8.76 -27.83
C SER A 28 5.75 7.27 -28.12
N LEU A 29 6.08 6.41 -27.18
CA LEU A 29 5.70 4.99 -27.23
C LEU A 29 4.24 4.76 -26.79
N GLN A 30 3.43 5.81 -26.69
CA GLN A 30 2.05 5.75 -26.27
C GLN A 30 1.23 4.77 -27.13
N GLY A 31 0.53 3.84 -26.49
CA GLY A 31 -0.22 2.78 -27.16
C GLY A 31 0.62 1.58 -27.64
N ARG A 32 1.94 1.57 -27.37
CA ARG A 32 2.89 0.53 -27.84
C ARG A 32 3.52 -0.29 -26.70
N TYR A 33 3.13 -0.04 -25.44
CA TYR A 33 3.60 -0.77 -24.25
C TYR A 33 2.49 -0.95 -23.24
N HIS A 34 2.64 -1.95 -22.41
CA HIS A 34 1.87 -2.15 -21.19
C HIS A 34 2.78 -1.88 -19.99
N LEU A 35 2.30 -1.09 -19.03
CA LEU A 35 2.99 -0.86 -17.76
C LEU A 35 2.49 -1.91 -16.77
N LEU A 36 3.42 -2.59 -16.10
CA LEU A 36 3.14 -3.51 -15.01
C LEU A 36 3.89 -3.03 -13.77
N ARG A 37 3.16 -2.82 -12.68
CA ARG A 37 3.76 -2.40 -11.41
C ARG A 37 4.25 -3.60 -10.62
N LEU A 38 5.54 -3.60 -10.27
CA LEU A 38 6.14 -4.65 -9.45
C LEU A 38 6.06 -4.24 -7.97
N HIS A 39 5.37 -5.04 -7.19
CA HIS A 39 5.20 -4.85 -5.75
C HIS A 39 6.13 -5.75 -4.94
N PRO A 40 6.32 -5.48 -3.63
CA PRO A 40 6.98 -6.41 -2.71
C PRO A 40 6.37 -7.81 -2.77
N LEU A 41 7.14 -8.81 -2.32
CA LEU A 41 6.71 -10.21 -2.24
C LEU A 41 5.43 -10.36 -1.42
N SER A 42 4.55 -11.26 -1.85
CA SER A 42 3.26 -11.52 -1.22
C SER A 42 3.19 -12.91 -0.57
N VAL A 43 2.21 -13.08 0.31
CA VAL A 43 1.86 -14.38 0.91
C VAL A 43 1.58 -15.43 -0.18
N ALA A 44 0.91 -15.03 -1.27
CA ALA A 44 0.59 -15.92 -2.39
C ALA A 44 1.85 -16.38 -3.14
N GLU A 45 2.76 -15.44 -3.48
CA GLU A 45 4.02 -15.76 -4.18
C GLU A 45 4.93 -16.65 -3.35
N LEU A 46 5.03 -16.39 -2.05
CA LEU A 46 5.83 -17.15 -1.10
C LEU A 46 5.14 -18.44 -0.62
N LYS A 47 3.84 -18.60 -0.94
CA LYS A 47 3.00 -19.77 -0.56
C LYS A 47 2.95 -19.98 0.96
N LEU A 48 2.92 -18.87 1.73
CA LEU A 48 2.89 -18.94 3.19
C LEU A 48 1.54 -19.46 3.68
N LYS A 49 1.56 -20.34 4.70
CA LYS A 49 0.37 -21.02 5.22
C LYS A 49 0.16 -20.81 6.71
N THR A 50 1.22 -20.50 7.45
CA THR A 50 1.19 -20.44 8.91
C THR A 50 1.38 -19.02 9.45
N PRO A 51 0.87 -18.72 10.66
CA PRO A 51 1.15 -17.45 11.33
C PRO A 51 2.65 -17.20 11.58
N GLY A 52 3.45 -18.27 11.75
CA GLY A 52 4.91 -18.16 11.90
C GLY A 52 5.56 -17.61 10.63
N GLU A 53 5.27 -18.19 9.48
CA GLU A 53 5.77 -17.72 8.18
C GLU A 53 5.32 -16.28 7.88
N LEU A 54 4.07 -15.93 8.24
CA LEU A 54 3.58 -14.56 8.13
C LEU A 54 4.37 -13.59 9.01
N ARG A 55 4.75 -14.02 10.23
CA ARG A 55 5.60 -13.23 11.13
C ARG A 55 6.97 -12.98 10.53
N ASP A 56 7.57 -13.98 9.89
CA ASP A 56 8.84 -13.82 9.18
C ASP A 56 8.71 -12.76 8.07
N LEU A 57 7.65 -12.79 7.28
CA LEU A 57 7.38 -11.78 6.26
C LEU A 57 7.15 -10.39 6.87
N LEU A 58 6.46 -10.29 8.01
CA LEU A 58 6.27 -9.03 8.75
C LEU A 58 7.59 -8.44 9.26
N THR A 59 8.53 -9.30 9.64
CA THR A 59 9.80 -8.92 10.26
C THR A 59 10.88 -8.62 9.23
N LEU A 60 10.99 -9.47 8.21
CA LEU A 60 12.03 -9.36 7.19
C LEU A 60 11.64 -8.43 6.04
N GLY A 61 10.34 -8.15 5.87
CA GLY A 61 9.83 -7.30 4.79
C GLY A 61 9.54 -8.08 3.51
N GLY A 62 8.94 -7.39 2.54
CA GLY A 62 8.57 -7.97 1.25
C GLY A 62 9.60 -7.73 0.13
N PHE A 63 10.73 -7.09 0.41
CA PHE A 63 11.79 -6.98 -0.58
C PHE A 63 12.60 -8.27 -0.65
N PRO A 64 12.92 -8.77 -1.86
CA PRO A 64 13.56 -10.09 -2.01
C PRO A 64 14.89 -10.22 -1.24
N GLU A 65 15.74 -9.21 -1.30
CA GLU A 65 17.08 -9.25 -0.69
C GLU A 65 17.01 -9.47 0.83
N PRO A 66 16.32 -8.63 1.64
CA PRO A 66 16.23 -8.85 3.08
C PRO A 66 15.41 -10.09 3.44
N TYR A 67 14.33 -10.40 2.69
CA TYR A 67 13.51 -11.58 2.97
C TYR A 67 14.28 -12.88 2.83
N PHE A 68 14.95 -13.10 1.69
CA PHE A 68 15.72 -14.30 1.44
C PHE A 68 17.05 -14.36 2.21
N GLY A 69 17.56 -13.22 2.68
CA GLY A 69 18.68 -13.15 3.61
C GLY A 69 18.37 -13.76 4.98
N GLY A 70 17.11 -13.73 5.42
CA GLY A 70 16.61 -14.41 6.61
C GLY A 70 17.12 -13.85 7.94
N SER A 71 17.81 -12.73 7.95
CA SER A 71 18.38 -12.09 9.14
C SER A 71 17.63 -10.80 9.48
N GLU A 72 17.02 -10.75 10.67
CA GLU A 72 16.35 -9.51 11.14
C GLU A 72 17.31 -8.32 11.24
N VAL A 73 18.55 -8.57 11.62
CA VAL A 73 19.55 -7.50 11.75
C VAL A 73 19.86 -6.91 10.37
N GLU A 74 20.10 -7.78 9.39
CA GLU A 74 20.37 -7.34 8.01
C GLU A 74 19.13 -6.71 7.37
N ALA A 75 17.93 -7.24 7.63
CA ALA A 75 16.68 -6.64 7.13
C ALA A 75 16.48 -5.21 7.67
N ARG A 76 16.68 -4.98 8.98
CA ARG A 76 16.62 -3.63 9.57
C ARG A 76 17.67 -2.69 9.01
N ARG A 77 18.89 -3.18 8.77
CA ARG A 77 19.96 -2.42 8.16
C ARG A 77 19.63 -2.04 6.72
N TRP A 78 19.18 -3.02 5.93
CA TRP A 78 18.78 -2.83 4.55
C TRP A 78 17.64 -1.79 4.41
N SER A 79 16.58 -1.89 5.22
CA SER A 79 15.46 -0.94 5.20
C SER A 79 15.88 0.49 5.50
N ARG A 80 16.80 0.68 6.46
CA ARG A 80 17.35 2.01 6.76
C ARG A 80 18.15 2.55 5.59
N GLU A 81 19.08 1.76 5.06
CA GLU A 81 19.92 2.14 3.93
C GLU A 81 19.10 2.41 2.65
N TYR A 82 18.06 1.60 2.41
CA TYR A 82 17.13 1.79 1.30
C TYR A 82 16.38 3.12 1.40
N ARG A 83 15.81 3.43 2.55
CA ARG A 83 15.13 4.72 2.79
C ARG A 83 16.10 5.89 2.62
N ASP A 84 17.31 5.81 3.17
CA ASP A 84 18.29 6.89 3.09
C ASP A 84 18.73 7.12 1.63
N ARG A 85 18.97 6.06 0.85
CA ARG A 85 19.26 6.16 -0.60
C ARG A 85 18.09 6.77 -1.37
N LEU A 86 16.87 6.32 -1.10
CA LEU A 86 15.67 6.83 -1.78
C LEU A 86 15.55 8.35 -1.59
N VAL A 87 15.76 8.86 -0.38
CA VAL A 87 15.67 10.30 -0.13
C VAL A 87 16.88 11.06 -0.71
N ARG A 88 18.10 10.59 -0.48
CA ARG A 88 19.30 11.33 -0.87
C ARG A 88 19.63 11.26 -2.36
N GLU A 89 19.35 10.14 -3.00
CA GLU A 89 19.71 9.94 -4.40
C GLU A 89 18.50 10.13 -5.32
N ASP A 90 17.37 9.48 -5.02
CA ASP A 90 16.23 9.50 -5.90
C ASP A 90 15.46 10.82 -5.83
N VAL A 91 15.14 11.32 -4.63
CA VAL A 91 14.48 12.63 -4.48
C VAL A 91 15.36 13.74 -5.02
N ALA A 92 16.65 13.74 -4.69
CA ALA A 92 17.59 14.78 -5.14
C ALA A 92 17.76 14.82 -6.66
N SER A 93 17.59 13.67 -7.35
CA SER A 93 17.73 13.57 -8.80
C SER A 93 16.49 13.97 -9.59
N LEU A 94 15.31 13.90 -8.98
CA LEU A 94 14.03 14.05 -9.67
C LEU A 94 13.49 15.47 -9.71
N GLU A 95 13.75 16.25 -8.69
CA GLU A 95 13.35 17.66 -8.61
C GLU A 95 14.48 18.47 -7.96
N ARG A 96 14.53 19.78 -8.26
CA ARG A 96 15.36 20.72 -7.50
C ARG A 96 14.75 20.92 -6.11
N VAL A 97 14.86 19.90 -5.27
CA VAL A 97 14.36 19.96 -3.90
C VAL A 97 15.33 20.78 -3.09
N GLN A 98 14.89 21.97 -2.66
CA GLN A 98 15.73 22.92 -1.93
C GLN A 98 15.93 22.53 -0.45
N ASP A 99 15.21 21.51 0.06
CA ASP A 99 15.18 21.17 1.49
C ASP A 99 15.15 19.65 1.71
N LEU A 100 16.26 19.00 1.39
CA LEU A 100 16.43 17.55 1.58
C LEU A 100 16.34 17.15 3.06
N GLY A 101 16.82 17.99 3.99
CA GLY A 101 16.77 17.70 5.42
C GLY A 101 15.34 17.54 5.96
N ASN A 102 14.43 18.42 5.55
CA ASN A 102 13.04 18.30 5.97
C ASN A 102 12.30 17.13 5.31
N ILE A 103 12.66 16.72 4.08
CA ILE A 103 12.12 15.49 3.49
C ILE A 103 12.64 14.25 4.23
N GLU A 104 13.92 14.23 4.65
CA GLU A 104 14.46 13.17 5.50
C GLU A 104 13.66 13.07 6.81
N LEU A 105 13.40 14.20 7.48
CA LEU A 105 12.59 14.25 8.70
C LEU A 105 11.15 13.76 8.45
N LEU A 106 10.53 14.16 7.34
CA LEU A 106 9.21 13.66 6.95
C LEU A 106 9.23 12.15 6.73
N ALA A 107 10.21 11.62 6.00
CA ALA A 107 10.35 10.19 5.74
C ALA A 107 10.58 9.37 7.02
N LEU A 108 11.25 9.96 8.03
CA LEU A 108 11.42 9.35 9.36
C LEU A 108 10.12 9.38 10.17
N ARG A 109 9.31 10.44 10.05
CA ARG A 109 8.07 10.62 10.82
C ARG A 109 6.91 9.77 10.30
N LEU A 110 6.80 9.59 8.98
CA LEU A 110 5.66 8.92 8.35
C LEU A 110 5.39 7.50 8.89
N PRO A 111 6.38 6.61 9.12
CA PRO A 111 6.11 5.27 9.64
C PRO A 111 5.35 5.23 10.98
N GLU A 112 5.55 6.24 11.84
CA GLU A 112 4.87 6.35 13.14
C GLU A 112 3.39 6.75 13.03
N LEU A 113 2.98 7.25 11.86
CA LEU A 113 1.63 7.78 11.60
C LEU A 113 0.77 6.83 10.75
N VAL A 114 1.29 5.62 10.44
CA VAL A 114 0.57 4.60 9.67
C VAL A 114 -0.70 4.17 10.41
N GLY A 115 -1.75 3.86 9.65
CA GLY A 115 -3.04 3.40 10.18
C GLY A 115 -4.00 4.52 10.57
N SER A 116 -3.55 5.78 10.61
CA SER A 116 -4.38 6.95 10.92
C SER A 116 -4.51 7.91 9.73
N PRO A 117 -5.60 8.68 9.62
CA PRO A 117 -5.69 9.75 8.63
C PRO A 117 -4.57 10.78 8.81
N LEU A 118 -3.84 11.06 7.74
CA LEU A 118 -2.65 11.91 7.77
C LEU A 118 -3.03 13.38 7.72
N SER A 119 -2.72 14.12 8.79
CA SER A 119 -2.91 15.57 8.85
C SER A 119 -1.71 16.31 8.25
N ILE A 120 -1.86 16.84 7.03
CA ILE A 120 -0.84 17.69 6.42
C ILE A 120 -0.61 18.98 7.25
N ASN A 121 -1.64 19.44 7.96
CA ASN A 121 -1.50 20.63 8.82
C ASN A 121 -0.60 20.36 10.03
N ALA A 122 -0.73 19.20 10.70
CA ALA A 122 0.17 18.84 11.78
C ALA A 122 1.62 18.72 11.26
N LEU A 123 1.82 18.01 10.13
CA LEU A 123 3.15 17.86 9.54
C LEU A 123 3.80 19.18 9.14
N ARG A 124 3.05 20.14 8.57
CA ARG A 124 3.62 21.45 8.22
C ARG A 124 4.02 22.27 9.45
N GLU A 125 3.29 22.13 10.55
CA GLU A 125 3.60 22.79 11.82
C GLU A 125 4.86 22.18 12.45
N ASP A 126 4.95 20.85 12.49
CA ASP A 126 6.14 20.12 13.00
C ASP A 126 7.41 20.47 12.19
N LEU A 127 7.30 20.55 10.86
CA LEU A 127 8.43 20.82 9.97
C LEU A 127 8.66 22.31 9.69
N GLN A 128 7.80 23.21 10.17
CA GLN A 128 7.83 24.66 9.96
C GLN A 128 7.88 25.07 8.49
N VAL A 129 7.09 24.41 7.65
CA VAL A 129 7.01 24.66 6.20
C VAL A 129 5.58 24.94 5.74
N ALA A 130 5.43 25.36 4.48
CA ALA A 130 4.10 25.60 3.92
C ALA A 130 3.35 24.29 3.64
N HIS A 131 2.02 24.28 3.80
CA HIS A 131 1.14 23.15 3.49
C HIS A 131 1.39 22.58 2.08
N LYS A 132 1.57 23.44 1.08
CA LYS A 132 1.84 23.03 -0.30
C LYS A 132 3.16 22.27 -0.43
N THR A 133 4.15 22.63 0.38
CA THR A 133 5.47 21.97 0.41
C THR A 133 5.34 20.53 0.90
N VAL A 134 4.68 20.29 2.04
CA VAL A 134 4.42 18.95 2.56
C VAL A 134 3.60 18.12 1.57
N ALA A 135 2.55 18.70 0.99
CA ALA A 135 1.72 18.03 -0.01
C ALA A 135 2.52 17.64 -1.26
N ASN A 136 3.51 18.45 -1.66
CA ASN A 136 4.41 18.13 -2.76
C ASN A 136 5.37 16.99 -2.40
N TRP A 137 5.99 17.05 -1.23
CA TRP A 137 6.90 16.00 -0.75
C TRP A 137 6.20 14.64 -0.62
N LEU A 138 4.98 14.61 -0.11
CA LEU A 138 4.18 13.37 -0.07
C LEU A 138 3.94 12.81 -1.49
N ARG A 139 3.67 13.67 -2.48
CA ARG A 139 3.53 13.22 -3.89
C ARG A 139 4.84 12.68 -4.46
N ILE A 140 5.98 13.28 -4.11
CA ILE A 140 7.30 12.79 -4.52
C ILE A 140 7.54 11.40 -3.92
N LEU A 141 7.30 11.22 -2.61
CA LEU A 141 7.46 9.93 -1.94
C LEU A 141 6.52 8.85 -2.51
N GLU A 142 5.28 9.22 -2.91
CA GLU A 142 4.38 8.28 -3.61
C GLU A 142 4.92 7.86 -4.97
N ARG A 143 5.42 8.81 -5.77
CA ARG A 143 6.00 8.53 -7.09
C ARG A 143 7.26 7.66 -7.02
N LEU A 144 7.98 7.72 -5.92
CA LEU A 144 9.16 6.89 -5.65
C LEU A 144 8.82 5.54 -5.03
N TYR A 145 7.54 5.22 -4.87
CA TYR A 145 7.08 4.00 -4.20
C TYR A 145 7.66 3.84 -2.77
N ALA A 146 7.89 4.97 -2.06
CA ALA A 146 8.18 4.94 -0.63
C ALA A 146 6.90 4.70 0.17
N ILE A 147 5.83 5.42 -0.21
CA ILE A 147 4.52 5.36 0.42
C ILE A 147 3.41 5.23 -0.64
N PHE A 148 2.24 4.86 -0.18
CA PHE A 148 0.99 5.02 -0.93
C PHE A 148 -0.11 5.55 -0.01
N ARG A 149 -1.12 6.21 -0.57
CA ARG A 149 -2.21 6.80 0.21
C ARG A 149 -3.56 6.28 -0.23
N LEU A 150 -4.43 6.05 0.76
CA LEU A 150 -5.81 5.62 0.55
C LEU A 150 -6.75 6.77 0.85
N ALA A 151 -7.65 7.04 -0.09
CA ALA A 151 -8.71 8.00 0.10
C ALA A 151 -9.92 7.35 0.80
N PRO A 152 -10.77 8.12 1.52
CA PRO A 152 -11.96 7.56 2.14
C PRO A 152 -13.00 7.12 1.10
N PHE A 153 -13.66 5.99 1.37
CA PHE A 153 -14.81 5.48 0.61
C PHE A 153 -16.02 6.41 0.77
N GLY A 154 -16.83 6.55 -0.28
CA GLY A 154 -18.02 7.40 -0.30
C GLY A 154 -17.73 8.88 -0.58
N ALA A 155 -16.47 9.30 -0.73
CA ALA A 155 -16.12 10.62 -1.24
C ALA A 155 -16.05 10.59 -2.77
N PRO A 156 -16.68 11.55 -3.50
CA PRO A 156 -16.45 11.69 -4.93
C PRO A 156 -14.96 11.80 -5.25
N ARG A 157 -14.50 11.20 -6.36
CA ARG A 157 -13.06 11.14 -6.74
C ARG A 157 -12.34 12.50 -6.60
N LEU A 158 -12.95 13.57 -7.08
CA LEU A 158 -12.38 14.94 -7.00
C LEU A 158 -12.30 15.51 -5.56
N ARG A 159 -13.20 15.09 -4.66
CA ARG A 159 -13.21 15.53 -3.25
C ARG A 159 -12.39 14.60 -2.35
N ALA A 160 -12.21 13.35 -2.74
CA ALA A 160 -11.43 12.37 -2.00
C ALA A 160 -9.95 12.80 -1.87
N VAL A 161 -9.41 13.46 -2.90
CA VAL A 161 -8.04 14.02 -2.89
C VAL A 161 -7.85 15.14 -1.88
N LYS A 162 -8.93 15.85 -1.49
CA LYS A 162 -8.92 16.95 -0.52
C LYS A 162 -9.23 16.52 0.92
N LYS A 163 -9.69 15.28 1.12
CA LYS A 163 -9.93 14.72 2.45
C LYS A 163 -8.66 14.11 3.01
N GLU A 164 -8.59 14.01 4.33
CA GLU A 164 -7.49 13.31 4.99
C GLU A 164 -7.40 11.89 4.46
N GLN A 165 -6.23 11.51 4.02
CA GLN A 165 -5.93 10.18 3.47
C GLN A 165 -5.14 9.39 4.50
N LYS A 166 -5.41 8.09 4.65
CA LYS A 166 -4.48 7.19 5.32
C LYS A 166 -3.28 6.95 4.41
N HIS A 167 -2.11 6.78 5.00
CA HIS A 167 -0.93 6.40 4.23
C HIS A 167 -0.32 5.12 4.78
N TYR A 168 0.42 4.42 3.93
CA TYR A 168 1.11 3.16 4.22
C TYR A 168 2.48 3.17 3.54
N GLN A 169 3.40 2.38 4.08
CA GLN A 169 4.76 2.23 3.56
C GLN A 169 4.81 1.05 2.58
N PHE A 170 5.59 1.15 1.50
CA PHE A 170 5.93 -0.04 0.70
C PHE A 170 6.85 -0.98 1.48
N ASP A 171 7.71 -0.42 2.32
CA ASP A 171 8.46 -1.18 3.32
C ASP A 171 7.75 -1.11 4.69
N TRP A 172 6.88 -2.06 4.95
CA TRP A 172 6.15 -2.13 6.24
C TRP A 172 7.04 -2.39 7.44
N THR A 173 8.32 -2.85 7.27
CA THR A 173 9.24 -3.08 8.39
C THR A 173 9.61 -1.79 9.12
N LEU A 174 9.50 -0.64 8.44
CA LEU A 174 9.72 0.69 9.01
C LEU A 174 8.65 1.08 10.04
N VAL A 175 7.45 0.48 10.00
CA VAL A 175 6.35 0.80 10.92
C VAL A 175 6.62 0.22 12.30
N PRO A 176 6.78 1.05 13.36
CA PRO A 176 7.20 0.58 14.66
C PRO A 176 6.13 -0.21 15.41
N ASP A 177 4.86 0.23 15.35
CA ASP A 177 3.74 -0.44 16.00
C ASP A 177 3.39 -1.76 15.30
N PRO A 178 3.35 -2.90 16.00
CA PRO A 178 3.10 -4.20 15.37
C PRO A 178 1.71 -4.33 14.74
N ALA A 179 0.70 -3.69 15.31
CA ALA A 179 -0.67 -3.76 14.78
C ALA A 179 -0.77 -2.92 13.49
N ALA A 180 -0.24 -1.70 13.50
CA ALA A 180 -0.15 -0.84 12.31
C ALA A 180 0.74 -1.46 11.22
N ARG A 181 1.82 -2.14 11.59
CA ARG A 181 2.68 -2.89 10.65
C ARG A 181 1.91 -4.01 9.95
N PHE A 182 1.09 -4.75 10.70
CA PHE A 182 0.25 -5.79 10.13
C PHE A 182 -0.85 -5.18 9.22
N GLU A 183 -1.51 -4.11 9.65
CA GLU A 183 -2.45 -3.36 8.80
C GLU A 183 -1.77 -2.90 7.50
N ASN A 184 -0.54 -2.38 7.59
CA ASN A 184 0.25 -1.96 6.43
C ASN A 184 0.56 -3.14 5.48
N LEU A 185 0.90 -4.32 6.01
CA LEU A 185 1.12 -5.51 5.19
C LEU A 185 -0.15 -5.89 4.43
N VAL A 186 -1.31 -5.90 5.10
CA VAL A 186 -2.62 -6.17 4.44
C VAL A 186 -2.91 -5.11 3.37
N ALA A 187 -2.69 -3.83 3.67
CA ALA A 187 -2.82 -2.73 2.70
C ALA A 187 -1.97 -2.95 1.44
N SER A 188 -0.71 -3.36 1.63
CA SER A 188 0.23 -3.61 0.53
C SER A 188 -0.20 -4.77 -0.37
N HIS A 189 -0.72 -5.86 0.23
CA HIS A 189 -1.24 -7.00 -0.52
C HIS A 189 -2.51 -6.65 -1.31
N LEU A 190 -3.44 -5.93 -0.69
CA LEU A 190 -4.65 -5.46 -1.37
C LEU A 190 -4.32 -4.49 -2.51
N LEU A 191 -3.37 -3.56 -2.30
CA LEU A 191 -2.92 -2.66 -3.34
C LEU A 191 -2.25 -3.42 -4.50
N LYS A 192 -1.41 -4.40 -4.19
CA LYS A 192 -0.78 -5.27 -5.20
C LYS A 192 -1.83 -5.96 -6.06
N TRP A 193 -2.84 -6.56 -5.44
CA TRP A 193 -3.93 -7.21 -6.16
C TRP A 193 -4.73 -6.22 -7.02
N VAL A 194 -5.12 -5.06 -6.47
CA VAL A 194 -5.82 -4.01 -7.23
C VAL A 194 -5.00 -3.57 -8.44
N HIS A 195 -3.71 -3.34 -8.27
CA HIS A 195 -2.81 -2.94 -9.35
C HIS A 195 -2.65 -4.04 -10.41
N PHE A 196 -2.53 -5.31 -9.99
CA PHE A 196 -2.47 -6.44 -10.92
C PHE A 196 -3.75 -6.54 -11.77
N GLU A 197 -4.92 -6.44 -11.16
CA GLU A 197 -6.20 -6.47 -11.86
C GLU A 197 -6.38 -5.30 -12.82
N GLN A 198 -5.87 -4.11 -12.46
CA GLN A 198 -5.85 -2.94 -13.34
C GLN A 198 -4.89 -3.14 -14.52
N ASP A 199 -3.64 -3.52 -14.23
CA ASP A 199 -2.56 -3.55 -15.22
C ASP A 199 -2.70 -4.73 -16.19
N ALA A 200 -3.10 -5.91 -15.68
CA ALA A 200 -3.22 -7.12 -16.48
C ALA A 200 -4.61 -7.33 -17.12
N LYS A 201 -5.68 -6.84 -16.47
CA LYS A 201 -7.06 -7.11 -16.89
C LYS A 201 -7.87 -5.86 -17.21
N GLY A 202 -7.33 -4.65 -16.98
CA GLY A 202 -8.00 -3.38 -17.29
C GLY A 202 -9.22 -3.10 -16.40
N ARG A 203 -9.33 -3.73 -15.21
CA ARG A 203 -10.46 -3.50 -14.30
C ARG A 203 -10.38 -2.11 -13.66
N ASP A 204 -11.52 -1.45 -13.46
CA ASP A 204 -11.61 -0.15 -12.76
C ASP A 204 -11.80 -0.39 -11.25
N LEU A 205 -10.72 -0.80 -10.59
CA LEU A 205 -10.67 -1.07 -9.14
C LEU A 205 -9.98 0.09 -8.41
N GLU A 206 -10.36 0.30 -7.14
CA GLU A 206 -9.68 1.21 -6.25
C GLU A 206 -9.61 0.61 -4.84
N LEU A 207 -8.46 0.83 -4.15
CA LEU A 207 -8.32 0.55 -2.73
C LEU A 207 -8.59 1.83 -1.94
N ARG A 208 -9.47 1.74 -0.95
CA ARG A 208 -9.94 2.84 -0.11
C ARG A 208 -10.02 2.39 1.34
N TYR A 209 -10.26 3.32 2.28
CA TYR A 209 -10.68 3.02 3.66
C TYR A 209 -12.07 3.60 3.93
N PHE A 210 -12.76 3.11 4.96
CA PHE A 210 -14.03 3.69 5.38
C PHE A 210 -13.87 4.36 6.74
N ARG A 211 -14.37 5.59 6.87
CA ARG A 211 -14.56 6.28 8.14
C ARG A 211 -15.75 7.21 8.01
N ASP A 212 -16.71 7.09 8.93
CA ASP A 212 -17.87 7.97 8.97
C ASP A 212 -17.73 9.10 10.02
N ARG A 213 -18.77 9.90 10.13
CA ARG A 213 -18.81 11.03 11.07
C ARG A 213 -18.89 10.60 12.54
N ASP A 214 -19.40 9.39 12.79
CA ASP A 214 -19.53 8.82 14.13
C ASP A 214 -18.25 8.10 14.57
N GLY A 215 -17.18 8.17 13.77
CA GLY A 215 -15.88 7.56 14.04
C GLY A 215 -15.83 6.06 13.76
N ARG A 216 -16.88 5.46 13.16
CA ARG A 216 -16.83 4.06 12.73
C ARG A 216 -15.89 3.92 11.56
N GLU A 217 -14.97 2.98 11.66
CA GLU A 217 -13.92 2.76 10.68
C GLU A 217 -13.85 1.30 10.26
N VAL A 218 -13.56 1.06 8.96
CA VAL A 218 -13.14 -0.22 8.39
C VAL A 218 -11.87 0.04 7.62
N ASP A 219 -10.85 -0.76 7.88
CA ASP A 219 -9.49 -0.51 7.43
C ASP A 219 -9.41 -0.41 5.90
N PHE A 220 -10.06 -1.33 5.18
CA PHE A 220 -10.00 -1.35 3.72
C PHE A 220 -11.34 -1.59 3.06
N VAL A 221 -11.53 -0.88 1.95
CA VAL A 221 -12.65 -1.05 1.03
C VAL A 221 -12.07 -1.16 -0.38
N VAL A 222 -12.23 -2.32 -1.00
CA VAL A 222 -11.96 -2.45 -2.43
C VAL A 222 -13.24 -2.11 -3.18
N THR A 223 -13.14 -1.22 -4.17
CA THR A 223 -14.27 -0.84 -5.01
C THR A 223 -14.01 -1.21 -6.46
N GLU A 224 -15.07 -1.55 -7.19
CA GLU A 224 -15.06 -1.69 -8.65
C GLU A 224 -16.07 -0.70 -9.24
N LYS A 225 -15.58 0.18 -10.13
CA LYS A 225 -16.41 1.26 -10.73
C LYS A 225 -17.15 2.10 -9.67
N GLY A 226 -16.49 2.28 -8.51
CA GLY A 226 -17.03 3.03 -7.36
C GLY A 226 -18.00 2.27 -6.44
N ALA A 227 -18.46 1.06 -6.80
CA ALA A 227 -19.26 0.19 -5.94
C ALA A 227 -18.36 -0.67 -5.04
N PRO A 228 -18.71 -0.91 -3.78
CA PRO A 228 -17.89 -1.74 -2.89
C PRO A 228 -17.95 -3.21 -3.31
N LEU A 229 -16.77 -3.82 -3.45
CA LEU A 229 -16.56 -5.23 -3.74
C LEU A 229 -16.20 -5.98 -2.46
N TRP A 230 -15.22 -5.50 -1.71
CA TRP A 230 -14.75 -6.09 -0.46
C TRP A 230 -14.64 -5.07 0.66
N PHE A 231 -14.92 -5.53 1.88
CA PHE A 231 -14.57 -4.87 3.14
C PHE A 231 -13.58 -5.76 3.87
N VAL A 232 -12.46 -5.22 4.29
CA VAL A 232 -11.42 -5.98 5.00
C VAL A 232 -11.03 -5.24 6.27
N GLU A 233 -11.05 -5.97 7.39
CA GLU A 233 -10.64 -5.50 8.71
C GLU A 233 -9.45 -6.33 9.18
N ALA A 234 -8.36 -5.70 9.60
CA ALA A 234 -7.13 -6.35 10.05
C ALA A 234 -7.07 -6.35 11.59
N LYS A 235 -6.77 -7.51 12.18
CA LYS A 235 -6.64 -7.69 13.63
C LYS A 235 -5.36 -8.46 13.94
N SER A 236 -4.68 -8.11 15.04
CA SER A 236 -3.47 -8.83 15.47
C SER A 236 -3.77 -10.27 15.90
N VAL A 237 -4.92 -10.49 16.51
CA VAL A 237 -5.36 -11.79 17.07
C VAL A 237 -6.84 -12.02 16.78
N ASP A 238 -7.33 -13.22 17.12
CA ASP A 238 -8.75 -13.53 17.04
C ASP A 238 -9.54 -12.72 18.07
N VAL A 239 -10.43 -11.87 17.55
CA VAL A 239 -11.38 -11.08 18.34
C VAL A 239 -12.78 -11.21 17.70
N ASP A 240 -13.80 -10.75 18.42
CA ASP A 240 -15.17 -10.69 17.88
C ASP A 240 -15.22 -9.78 16.65
N VAL A 241 -16.18 -10.05 15.77
CA VAL A 241 -16.39 -9.26 14.56
C VAL A 241 -16.62 -7.79 14.91
N SER A 242 -15.87 -6.91 14.25
CA SER A 242 -15.96 -5.46 14.41
C SER A 242 -17.37 -4.95 14.19
N SER A 243 -17.87 -4.11 15.10
CA SER A 243 -19.18 -3.48 14.98
C SER A 243 -19.26 -2.57 13.75
N SER A 244 -18.18 -1.88 13.41
CA SER A 244 -18.06 -1.06 12.20
C SER A 244 -18.18 -1.90 10.94
N LEU A 245 -17.52 -3.05 10.90
CA LEU A 245 -17.59 -3.98 9.77
C LEU A 245 -19.00 -4.56 9.60
N ARG A 246 -19.68 -4.97 10.71
CA ARG A 246 -21.09 -5.40 10.69
C ARG A 246 -22.00 -4.31 10.13
N SER A 247 -21.86 -3.09 10.62
CA SER A 247 -22.65 -1.95 10.16
C SER A 247 -22.46 -1.67 8.66
N LEU A 248 -21.22 -1.73 8.18
CA LEU A 248 -20.91 -1.50 6.77
C LEU A 248 -21.42 -2.64 5.88
N LYS A 249 -21.25 -3.90 6.30
CA LYS A 249 -21.79 -5.08 5.62
C LYS A 249 -23.32 -5.04 5.50
N ALA A 250 -24.02 -4.62 6.55
CA ALA A 250 -25.48 -4.46 6.52
C ALA A 250 -25.95 -3.41 5.49
N ARG A 251 -25.18 -2.33 5.31
CA ARG A 251 -25.45 -1.27 4.31
C ARG A 251 -25.18 -1.73 2.87
N PHE A 252 -24.25 -2.65 2.68
CA PHE A 252 -23.81 -3.15 1.37
C PHE A 252 -23.79 -4.69 1.36
N PRO A 253 -24.96 -5.34 1.41
CA PRO A 253 -25.04 -6.80 1.59
C PRO A 253 -24.40 -7.62 0.46
N LYS A 254 -24.25 -7.04 -0.73
CA LYS A 254 -23.62 -7.69 -1.88
C LYS A 254 -22.07 -7.72 -1.81
N ALA A 255 -21.46 -6.79 -1.06
CA ALA A 255 -20.02 -6.77 -0.89
C ALA A 255 -19.58 -7.92 0.02
N GLU A 256 -18.50 -8.60 -0.28
CA GLU A 256 -17.87 -9.55 0.63
C GLU A 256 -17.24 -8.81 1.82
N ALA A 257 -17.21 -9.44 2.98
CA ALA A 257 -16.60 -8.86 4.17
C ALA A 257 -15.72 -9.86 4.88
N TRP A 258 -14.50 -9.43 5.19
CA TRP A 258 -13.46 -10.22 5.81
C TRP A 258 -12.92 -9.54 7.06
N GLN A 259 -12.78 -10.27 8.14
CA GLN A 259 -11.97 -9.91 9.29
C GLN A 259 -10.80 -10.88 9.35
N VAL A 260 -9.59 -10.38 9.12
CA VAL A 260 -8.38 -11.20 9.04
C VAL A 260 -7.47 -10.97 10.23
N SER A 261 -6.85 -12.03 10.74
CA SER A 261 -5.99 -11.95 11.91
C SER A 261 -4.55 -12.43 11.62
N ALA A 262 -3.56 -11.71 12.19
CA ALA A 262 -2.14 -12.04 12.00
C ALA A 262 -1.76 -13.36 12.69
N ALA A 263 -2.17 -13.53 13.94
CA ALA A 263 -1.84 -14.70 14.78
C ALA A 263 -3.05 -15.56 15.11
N GLY A 264 -4.23 -15.25 14.56
CA GLY A 264 -5.45 -16.02 14.79
C GLY A 264 -5.48 -17.33 14.00
N THR A 265 -6.34 -18.22 14.47
CA THR A 265 -6.53 -19.56 13.87
C THR A 265 -7.98 -19.85 13.54
N LYS A 266 -8.92 -18.97 13.96
CA LYS A 266 -10.35 -19.14 13.70
C LYS A 266 -10.64 -18.97 12.21
N ASP A 267 -11.47 -19.88 11.68
CA ASP A 267 -11.98 -19.83 10.31
C ASP A 267 -13.46 -20.19 10.29
N TYR A 268 -14.32 -19.15 10.17
CA TYR A 268 -15.76 -19.29 10.13
C TYR A 268 -16.44 -18.13 9.43
N VAL A 269 -17.72 -18.31 9.11
CA VAL A 269 -18.58 -17.22 8.62
C VAL A 269 -19.55 -16.82 9.72
N SER A 270 -19.58 -15.53 10.06
CA SER A 270 -20.53 -15.01 11.06
C SER A 270 -21.98 -15.03 10.55
N PRO A 271 -23.00 -14.92 11.43
CA PRO A 271 -24.40 -14.83 11.01
C PRO A 271 -24.69 -13.69 10.03
N GLU A 272 -23.91 -12.61 10.08
CA GLU A 272 -24.03 -11.46 9.17
C GLU A 272 -23.34 -11.69 7.81
N GLY A 273 -22.74 -12.87 7.59
CA GLY A 273 -22.01 -13.21 6.36
C GLY A 273 -20.63 -12.58 6.26
N ILE A 274 -19.95 -12.35 7.40
CA ILE A 274 -18.59 -11.87 7.47
C ILE A 274 -17.66 -13.06 7.69
N ARG A 275 -16.68 -13.27 6.81
CA ARG A 275 -15.64 -14.30 6.97
C ARG A 275 -14.59 -13.85 7.97
N VAL A 276 -14.42 -14.61 9.04
CA VAL A 276 -13.32 -14.47 9.99
C VAL A 276 -12.30 -15.54 9.69
N ALA A 277 -11.05 -15.17 9.42
CA ALA A 277 -10.04 -16.12 9.00
C ALA A 277 -8.60 -15.67 9.35
N PRO A 278 -7.63 -16.61 9.42
CA PRO A 278 -6.23 -16.27 9.43
C PRO A 278 -5.86 -15.44 8.19
N ALA A 279 -5.00 -14.44 8.36
CA ALA A 279 -4.60 -13.56 7.25
C ALA A 279 -3.95 -14.34 6.10
N THR A 280 -3.18 -15.38 6.40
CA THR A 280 -2.56 -16.23 5.38
C THR A 280 -3.58 -16.85 4.43
N LEU A 281 -4.75 -17.24 4.93
CA LEU A 281 -5.81 -17.81 4.12
C LEU A 281 -6.39 -16.79 3.14
N PHE A 282 -6.69 -15.58 3.59
CA PHE A 282 -7.18 -14.52 2.73
C PHE A 282 -6.11 -14.01 1.76
N LEU A 283 -4.92 -13.69 2.26
CA LEU A 283 -3.84 -13.10 1.46
C LEU A 283 -3.28 -14.08 0.42
N SER A 284 -3.38 -15.40 0.64
CA SER A 284 -2.99 -16.41 -0.36
C SER A 284 -3.92 -16.46 -1.58
N THR A 285 -5.13 -15.90 -1.48
CA THR A 285 -6.07 -15.78 -2.62
C THR A 285 -5.79 -14.58 -3.52
N LEU A 286 -4.92 -13.68 -3.06
CA LEU A 286 -4.47 -12.53 -3.82
C LEU A 286 -3.30 -12.90 -4.74
N VAL A 287 -2.65 -11.94 -5.40
CA VAL A 287 -1.50 -12.16 -6.27
C VAL A 287 -0.16 -12.00 -5.56
#